data_e995a8b865615805563a8cf64d999cdf
#
_entry.id   e995a8b865615805563a8cf64d999cdf
#
_cell.length_a   1.000
_cell.length_b   1.000
_cell.length_c   1.000
_cell.angle_alpha   90.00
_cell.angle_beta   90.00
_cell.angle_gamma   90.00
#
_symmetry.space_group_name_H-M   'P 1'
#
loop_
_entity.id
_entity.type
_entity.pdbx_description
1 polymer ?
#
loop_
_entity_poly.entity_id
_entity_poly.type
_entity_poly.pdbx_seq_one_letter_code
_entity_poly.pdbx_strand_id
1 'polypeptide(L)'
;MLPELPPLPALTRAEAELIDSYLDVVDLLGRINPAHSGDTYRGLRAAQALVSKAAALRDALELMHQRGESDLHGPTLAQALRVLDGERRTARLTVPPGTA
;
A
#
# COMPACT_ATOMS: atom_id res chain seq x y z
N MET A 1 -23.00 17.88 5.86
CA MET A 1 -23.02 16.71 4.95
C MET A 1 -21.63 16.55 4.33
N LEU A 2 -20.98 15.46 4.62
CA LEU A 2 -19.68 15.21 4.02
C LEU A 2 -19.86 14.89 2.55
N PRO A 3 -19.04 15.47 1.66
CA PRO A 3 -19.12 15.12 0.26
C PRO A 3 -18.78 13.65 0.07
N GLU A 4 -19.63 12.95 -0.65
CA GLU A 4 -19.33 11.56 -0.99
C GLU A 4 -18.14 11.52 -1.92
N LEU A 5 -17.17 10.70 -1.58
CA LEU A 5 -16.06 10.44 -2.48
C LEU A 5 -16.59 9.68 -3.69
N PRO A 6 -16.13 10.02 -4.91
CA PRO A 6 -16.55 9.27 -6.07
C PRO A 6 -16.17 7.80 -5.90
N PRO A 7 -17.01 6.86 -6.36
CA PRO A 7 -16.69 5.44 -6.26
C PRO A 7 -15.40 5.15 -7.01
N LEU A 8 -14.57 4.27 -6.45
CA LEU A 8 -13.36 3.83 -7.13
C LEU A 8 -13.74 3.07 -8.38
N PRO A 9 -13.01 3.28 -9.50
CA PRO A 9 -13.18 2.42 -10.66
C PRO A 9 -12.85 0.98 -10.27
N ALA A 10 -13.48 0.03 -10.94
CA ALA A 10 -13.19 -1.38 -10.72
C ALA A 10 -11.72 -1.63 -11.03
N LEU A 11 -10.99 -2.18 -10.06
CA LEU A 11 -9.58 -2.47 -10.23
C LEU A 11 -9.39 -3.74 -11.05
N THR A 12 -8.42 -3.71 -11.96
CA THR A 12 -7.98 -4.93 -12.62
C THR A 12 -7.21 -5.79 -11.61
N ARG A 13 -7.08 -7.07 -11.91
CA ARG A 13 -6.31 -7.98 -11.06
C ARG A 13 -4.87 -7.52 -10.90
N ALA A 14 -4.25 -7.06 -11.98
CA ALA A 14 -2.87 -6.57 -11.95
C ALA A 14 -2.74 -5.33 -11.05
N GLU A 15 -3.67 -4.39 -11.15
CA GLU A 15 -3.70 -3.21 -10.28
C GLU A 15 -3.84 -3.61 -8.82
N ALA A 16 -4.78 -4.52 -8.53
CA ALA A 16 -5.03 -4.98 -7.16
C ALA A 16 -3.80 -5.67 -6.57
N GLU A 17 -3.12 -6.51 -7.34
CA GLU A 17 -1.92 -7.20 -6.89
C GLU A 17 -0.76 -6.24 -6.59
N LEU A 18 -0.56 -5.24 -7.45
CA LEU A 18 0.49 -4.23 -7.23
C LEU A 18 0.19 -3.37 -6.00
N ILE A 19 -1.07 -2.98 -5.82
CA ILE A 19 -1.47 -2.17 -4.66
C ILE A 19 -1.33 -2.98 -3.38
N ASP A 20 -1.75 -4.23 -3.36
CA ASP A 20 -1.59 -5.10 -2.19
C ASP A 20 -0.11 -5.24 -1.81
N SER A 21 0.75 -5.46 -2.79
CA SER A 21 2.19 -5.55 -2.55
C SER A 21 2.76 -4.25 -2.00
N TYR A 22 2.30 -3.12 -2.54
CA TYR A 22 2.72 -1.80 -2.06
C TYR A 22 2.31 -1.58 -0.60
N LEU A 23 1.07 -1.91 -0.26
CA LEU A 23 0.57 -1.75 1.10
C LEU A 23 1.28 -2.68 2.09
N ASP A 24 1.62 -3.90 1.67
CA ASP A 24 2.42 -4.81 2.48
C ASP A 24 3.79 -4.22 2.81
N VAL A 25 4.43 -3.59 1.83
CA VAL A 25 5.73 -2.94 2.03
C VAL A 25 5.60 -1.76 2.99
N VAL A 26 4.56 -0.94 2.84
CA VAL A 26 4.30 0.20 3.73
C VAL A 26 4.05 -0.27 5.16
N ASP A 27 3.30 -1.35 5.33
CA ASP A 27 3.07 -1.96 6.64
C ASP A 27 4.38 -2.41 7.29
N LEU A 28 5.23 -3.09 6.53
CA LEU A 28 6.53 -3.53 7.04
C LEU A 28 7.41 -2.35 7.42
N LEU A 29 7.42 -1.28 6.63
CA LEU A 29 8.15 -0.06 6.96
C LEU A 29 7.68 0.54 8.29
N GLY A 30 6.36 0.55 8.52
CA GLY A 30 5.80 1.06 9.75
C GLY A 30 6.17 0.23 10.97
N ARG A 31 6.50 -1.05 10.80
CA ARG A 31 6.92 -1.94 11.89
C ARG A 31 8.41 -1.87 12.19
N ILE A 32 9.21 -1.39 11.25
CA ILE A 32 10.64 -1.24 11.46
C ILE A 32 10.86 0.06 12.23
N ASN A 33 11.27 -0.08 13.49
CA ASN A 33 11.64 1.06 14.32
C ASN A 33 13.13 0.95 14.66
N PRO A 34 13.98 1.78 14.04
CA PRO A 34 15.43 1.73 14.29
C PRO A 34 15.81 1.95 15.76
N ALA A 35 14.97 2.67 16.50
CA ALA A 35 15.23 2.94 17.92
C ALA A 35 15.05 1.70 18.79
N HIS A 36 14.27 0.71 18.33
CA HIS A 36 13.99 -0.51 19.07
C HIS A 36 14.76 -1.73 18.56
N SER A 37 15.43 -1.61 17.41
CA SER A 37 16.28 -2.68 16.93
C SER A 37 17.64 -2.55 17.61
N GLY A 38 18.17 -3.64 18.13
CA GLY A 38 19.51 -3.65 18.72
C GLY A 38 20.63 -3.38 17.71
N ASP A 39 20.28 -3.33 16.42
CA ASP A 39 21.18 -3.04 15.33
C ASP A 39 20.56 -2.00 14.41
N THR A 40 20.90 -0.74 14.66
CA THR A 40 20.40 0.40 13.90
C THR A 40 20.78 0.31 12.41
N TYR A 41 21.96 -0.21 12.11
CA TYR A 41 22.45 -0.32 10.74
C TYR A 41 21.60 -1.32 9.93
N ARG A 42 21.29 -2.48 10.51
CA ARG A 42 20.40 -3.46 9.85
C ARG A 42 19.01 -2.91 9.65
N GLY A 43 18.48 -2.21 10.64
CA GLY A 43 17.18 -1.56 10.54
C GLY A 43 17.12 -0.56 9.40
N LEU A 44 18.16 0.27 9.26
CA LEU A 44 18.23 1.23 8.18
C LEU A 44 18.36 0.57 6.80
N ARG A 45 19.16 -0.48 6.68
CA ARG A 45 19.28 -1.20 5.42
C ARG A 45 17.98 -1.87 5.02
N ALA A 46 17.27 -2.48 5.97
CA ALA A 46 15.98 -3.09 5.72
C ALA A 46 14.96 -2.03 5.28
N ALA A 47 14.94 -0.87 5.93
CA ALA A 47 14.05 0.22 5.56
C ALA A 47 14.36 0.73 4.15
N GLN A 48 15.63 0.90 3.81
CA GLN A 48 16.04 1.32 2.47
C GLN A 48 15.60 0.33 1.40
N ALA A 49 15.74 -0.97 1.65
CA ALA A 49 15.30 -2.00 0.72
C ALA A 49 13.78 -1.95 0.51
N LEU A 50 13.01 -1.74 1.56
CA LEU A 50 11.57 -1.62 1.48
C LEU A 50 11.14 -0.34 0.74
N VAL A 51 11.81 0.79 1.00
CA VAL A 51 11.54 2.03 0.27
C VAL A 51 11.79 1.85 -1.22
N SER A 52 12.90 1.20 -1.59
CA SER A 52 13.20 0.92 -3.00
C SER A 52 12.13 0.03 -3.63
N LYS A 53 11.65 -0.98 -2.91
CA LYS A 53 10.58 -1.86 -3.39
C LYS A 53 9.27 -1.10 -3.57
N ALA A 54 8.92 -0.24 -2.62
CA ALA A 54 7.73 0.59 -2.71
C ALA A 54 7.79 1.52 -3.93
N ALA A 55 8.93 2.14 -4.17
CA ALA A 55 9.14 3.00 -5.33
C ALA A 55 8.99 2.22 -6.63
N ALA A 56 9.53 1.02 -6.72
CA ALA A 56 9.40 0.17 -7.91
C ALA A 56 7.94 -0.21 -8.17
N LEU A 57 7.17 -0.50 -7.13
CA LEU A 57 5.75 -0.83 -7.26
C LEU A 57 4.93 0.38 -7.73
N ARG A 58 5.24 1.58 -7.21
CA ARG A 58 4.59 2.81 -7.68
C ARG A 58 4.94 3.10 -9.13
N ASP A 59 6.19 2.91 -9.51
CA ASP A 59 6.63 3.09 -10.90
C ASP A 59 5.92 2.11 -11.84
N ALA A 60 5.69 0.88 -11.41
CA ALA A 60 4.94 -0.11 -12.17
C ALA A 60 3.49 0.35 -12.40
N LEU A 61 2.84 0.89 -11.38
CA LEU A 61 1.49 1.44 -11.51
C LEU A 61 1.44 2.64 -12.46
N GLU A 62 2.43 3.53 -12.35
CA GLU A 62 2.52 4.68 -13.24
C GLU A 62 2.76 4.25 -14.69
N LEU A 63 3.60 3.24 -14.90
CA LEU A 63 3.84 2.70 -16.24
C LEU A 63 2.56 2.10 -16.83
N MET A 64 1.75 1.41 -16.03
CA MET A 64 0.45 0.91 -16.47
C MET A 64 -0.46 2.07 -16.90
N HIS A 65 -0.46 3.16 -16.14
CA HIS A 65 -1.23 4.34 -16.50
C HIS A 65 -0.77 4.94 -17.82
N GLN A 66 0.54 5.07 -18.03
CA GLN A 66 1.11 5.62 -19.25
C GLN A 66 0.76 4.76 -20.48
N ARG A 67 0.61 3.45 -20.29
CA ARG A 67 0.20 2.54 -21.36
C ARG A 67 -1.30 2.47 -21.59
N GLY A 68 -2.07 3.23 -20.84
CA GLY A 68 -3.54 3.20 -20.91
C GLY A 68 -4.17 1.96 -20.28
N GLU A 69 -3.41 1.21 -19.48
CA GLU A 69 -3.87 -0.01 -18.80
C GLU A 69 -4.44 0.26 -17.41
N SER A 70 -4.30 1.47 -16.90
CA SER A 70 -4.79 1.85 -15.57
C SER A 70 -5.26 3.29 -15.57
N ASP A 71 -6.39 3.55 -14.91
CA ASP A 71 -6.90 4.89 -14.67
C ASP A 71 -6.34 5.49 -13.38
N LEU A 72 -5.57 4.72 -12.62
CA LEU A 72 -5.03 5.16 -11.34
C LEU A 72 -3.80 6.03 -11.54
N HIS A 73 -3.95 7.34 -11.29
CA HIS A 73 -2.84 8.28 -11.36
C HIS A 73 -3.13 9.49 -10.48
N GLY A 74 -2.10 10.00 -9.81
CA GLY A 74 -2.23 11.19 -8.96
C GLY A 74 -3.28 11.02 -7.87
N PRO A 75 -4.28 11.93 -7.81
CA PRO A 75 -5.32 11.87 -6.76
C PRO A 75 -6.11 10.59 -6.74
N THR A 76 -6.37 9.99 -7.91
CA THR A 76 -7.12 8.72 -8.01
C THR A 76 -6.33 7.58 -7.38
N LEU A 77 -5.04 7.52 -7.64
CA LEU A 77 -4.16 6.52 -7.01
C LEU A 77 -4.10 6.73 -5.50
N ALA A 78 -3.92 7.96 -5.04
CA ALA A 78 -3.88 8.28 -3.61
C ALA A 78 -5.17 7.86 -2.91
N GLN A 79 -6.32 8.11 -3.53
CA GLN A 79 -7.61 7.70 -3.00
C GLN A 79 -7.74 6.19 -2.92
N ALA A 80 -7.34 5.48 -3.98
CA ALA A 80 -7.36 4.02 -3.99
C ALA A 80 -6.52 3.44 -2.86
N LEU A 81 -5.32 3.97 -2.66
CA LEU A 81 -4.44 3.52 -1.58
C LEU A 81 -5.06 3.74 -0.20
N ARG A 82 -5.71 4.88 0.02
CA ARG A 82 -6.37 5.17 1.31
C ARG A 82 -7.53 4.22 1.57
N VAL A 83 -8.37 3.99 0.56
CA VAL A 83 -9.55 3.13 0.69
C VAL A 83 -9.13 1.70 0.98
N LEU A 84 -8.19 1.17 0.21
CA LEU A 84 -7.74 -0.21 0.37
C LEU A 84 -6.98 -0.42 1.69
N ASP A 85 -6.18 0.56 2.10
CA ASP A 85 -5.53 0.52 3.41
C ASP A 85 -6.55 0.50 4.54
N GLY A 86 -7.59 1.33 4.43
CA GLY A 86 -8.69 1.35 5.40
C GLY A 86 -9.43 0.02 5.46
N GLU A 87 -9.71 -0.59 4.32
CA GLU A 87 -10.34 -1.90 4.24
C GLU A 87 -9.49 -2.98 4.90
N ARG A 88 -8.17 -2.96 4.69
CA ARG A 88 -7.25 -3.90 5.31
C ARG A 88 -7.23 -3.75 6.83
N ARG A 89 -7.22 -2.52 7.33
CA ARG A 89 -7.27 -2.27 8.78
C ARG A 89 -8.57 -2.74 9.39
N THR A 90 -9.69 -2.49 8.72
CA THR A 90 -11.01 -2.93 9.16
C THR A 90 -11.08 -4.46 9.20
N ALA A 91 -10.55 -5.14 8.19
CA ALA A 91 -10.51 -6.59 8.15
C ALA A 91 -9.72 -7.18 9.32
N ARG A 92 -8.60 -6.54 9.69
CA ARG A 92 -7.81 -6.95 10.86
C ARG A 92 -8.57 -6.78 12.17
N LEU A 93 -9.34 -5.70 12.29
CA LEU A 93 -10.11 -5.42 13.50
C LEU A 93 -11.33 -6.32 13.65
N THR A 94 -11.85 -6.85 12.54
CA THR A 94 -13.04 -7.69 12.54
C THR A 94 -12.73 -9.19 12.62
N VAL A 95 -11.47 -9.58 12.70
CA VAL A 95 -11.09 -10.98 12.91
C VAL A 95 -11.61 -11.43 14.27
N PRO A 96 -12.49 -12.44 14.34
CA PRO A 96 -13.02 -12.88 15.63
C PRO A 96 -11.92 -13.43 16.52
N PRO A 97 -12.01 -13.16 17.84
CA PRO A 97 -11.06 -13.76 18.77
C PRO A 97 -11.20 -15.29 18.72
N GLY A 98 -10.08 -15.98 18.69
CA GLY A 98 -10.07 -17.44 18.67
C GLY A 98 -9.94 -18.08 17.30
N THR A 99 -9.87 -17.29 16.24
CA THR A 99 -9.55 -17.77 14.89
C THR A 99 -8.05 -17.68 14.61
N ALA A 100 -7.28 -17.90 15.60
CA ALA A 100 -5.84 -17.93 15.42
C ALA A 100 -5.43 -19.24 14.74
#